data_d26e1ab8bd46a49b62314e4411d7be97
#
_entry.id   d26e1ab8bd46a49b62314e4411d7be97
#
_cell.length_a   1.000
_cell.length_b   1.000
_cell.length_c   1.000
_cell.angle_alpha   90.00
_cell.angle_beta   90.00
_cell.angle_gamma   90.00
#
_symmetry.space_group_name_H-M   'P 1'
#
loop_
_entity.id
_entity.type
_entity.pdbx_description
1 polymer ?
#
loop_
_entity_poly.entity_id
_entity_poly.type
_entity_poly.pdbx_seq_one_letter_code
_entity_poly.pdbx_strand_id
1 'polypeptide(L)'
;DLSETIYDTIASEKYEFTEKDRAAMFAPVYSSLRDVYWGWYSYADMMDQSSDSWCIPYRISIGWGDLYVSMHKHQFHSQIAHFNDTWNRNYAGINACNKLLADEVIAADITTSSQLRAYRALYYYILFDLFRNIPLDTQYEHEDGWLPEQATPQQMWDFLISELTDVKGKCGTKVEMGKLNDYAINMLLAKMYLNHNAWFNDYSDNSYYGKAIDEVNEVINSGKFSLAPNYSDNFREDISGSPEIIFGIPFEFKYAGGNYMANMWMHVAGRATWQFNGWATGGAAVLPQFLETYDEKDSRYKDCWISGQQYDYAGAPIYVDSEPLVYTRELHSIDNPGCYPFESERLVKYEILSGDYGTSYDDVPFFRLADAYFIKAECLLRLGGYNGESEQVAADLVTAVRQRAFKSDPGKATVTVAQLKGGSRYNYGHRENQGIMGEADNWIITEEGGDDIELGGLLDELAWEFV
;
A
#
# COMPACT_ATOMS: atom_id res chain seq x y z
N ASP A 1 28.15 -54.72 -6.27
CA ASP A 1 27.80 -53.41 -6.84
C ASP A 1 26.54 -52.90 -6.13
N LEU A 2 26.72 -52.04 -5.17
CA LEU A 2 25.63 -51.27 -4.59
C LEU A 2 25.56 -49.97 -5.38
N SER A 3 24.76 -49.94 -6.42
CA SER A 3 24.37 -48.69 -7.07
C SER A 3 23.25 -48.08 -6.25
N GLU A 4 23.58 -47.05 -5.49
CA GLU A 4 22.61 -46.20 -4.79
C GLU A 4 21.76 -45.45 -5.86
N THR A 5 20.47 -45.80 -5.95
CA THR A 5 19.55 -45.06 -6.79
C THR A 5 19.09 -43.83 -5.99
N ILE A 6 19.73 -42.71 -6.25
CA ILE A 6 19.34 -41.43 -5.66
C ILE A 6 18.00 -41.02 -6.32
N TYR A 7 16.89 -41.18 -5.60
CA TYR A 7 15.55 -40.77 -6.10
C TYR A 7 15.29 -39.27 -5.93
N ASP A 8 16.23 -38.49 -5.35
CA ASP A 8 16.05 -37.08 -5.06
C ASP A 8 16.83 -36.12 -5.99
N THR A 9 17.53 -36.66 -7.00
CA THR A 9 18.16 -35.81 -8.01
C THR A 9 17.31 -35.89 -9.28
N ILE A 10 16.59 -34.82 -9.56
CA ILE A 10 15.96 -34.60 -10.85
C ILE A 10 17.09 -34.56 -11.89
N ALA A 11 17.12 -35.51 -12.83
CA ALA A 11 18.08 -35.50 -13.89
C ALA A 11 17.92 -34.23 -14.72
N SER A 12 18.86 -33.31 -14.61
CA SER A 12 18.79 -31.91 -15.08
C SER A 12 18.60 -31.76 -16.59
N GLU A 13 18.77 -32.79 -17.38
CA GLU A 13 18.79 -32.66 -18.85
C GLU A 13 17.42 -32.68 -19.55
N LYS A 14 16.30 -32.93 -18.87
CA LYS A 14 14.96 -33.02 -19.47
C LYS A 14 13.79 -32.63 -18.56
N TYR A 15 14.01 -31.92 -17.44
CA TYR A 15 12.90 -31.55 -16.57
C TYR A 15 12.29 -30.23 -17.07
N GLU A 16 11.05 -30.28 -17.54
CA GLU A 16 10.25 -29.10 -17.78
C GLU A 16 9.42 -28.78 -16.53
N PHE A 17 9.67 -27.62 -15.94
CA PHE A 17 8.90 -27.16 -14.77
C PHE A 17 7.41 -27.05 -15.12
N THR A 18 6.58 -27.77 -14.36
CA THR A 18 5.12 -27.57 -14.41
C THR A 18 4.76 -26.28 -13.68
N GLU A 19 3.56 -25.77 -13.91
CA GLU A 19 3.04 -24.63 -13.13
C GLU A 19 3.00 -24.91 -11.64
N LYS A 20 2.70 -26.15 -11.22
CA LYS A 20 2.70 -26.57 -9.83
C LYS A 20 4.11 -26.53 -9.21
N ASP A 21 5.13 -26.93 -9.95
CA ASP A 21 6.51 -26.88 -9.50
C ASP A 21 6.95 -25.42 -9.32
N ARG A 22 6.63 -24.56 -10.29
CA ARG A 22 6.89 -23.12 -10.19
C ARG A 22 6.21 -22.51 -8.97
N ALA A 23 4.92 -22.79 -8.75
CA ALA A 23 4.19 -22.30 -7.59
C ALA A 23 4.84 -22.73 -6.27
N ALA A 24 5.29 -23.99 -6.16
CA ALA A 24 5.97 -24.50 -4.98
C ALA A 24 7.32 -23.82 -4.75
N MET A 25 8.11 -23.60 -5.82
CA MET A 25 9.40 -22.90 -5.75
C MET A 25 9.24 -21.44 -5.33
N PHE A 26 8.23 -20.75 -5.83
CA PHE A 26 7.96 -19.34 -5.49
C PHE A 26 7.34 -19.13 -4.10
N ALA A 27 6.91 -20.19 -3.42
CA ALA A 27 6.24 -20.06 -2.12
C ALA A 27 7.02 -19.20 -1.10
N PRO A 28 8.35 -19.32 -0.92
CA PRO A 28 9.10 -18.45 -0.03
C PRO A 28 9.11 -16.98 -0.48
N VAL A 29 9.16 -16.74 -1.81
CA VAL A 29 9.11 -15.39 -2.38
C VAL A 29 7.74 -14.76 -2.08
N TYR A 30 6.64 -15.46 -2.35
CA TYR A 30 5.30 -14.96 -2.07
C TYR A 30 5.03 -14.77 -0.57
N SER A 31 5.55 -15.66 0.28
CA SER A 31 5.41 -15.55 1.74
C SER A 31 6.06 -14.27 2.25
N SER A 32 7.28 -13.97 1.82
CA SER A 32 7.96 -12.73 2.21
C SER A 32 7.17 -11.49 1.81
N LEU A 33 6.54 -11.48 0.63
CA LEU A 33 5.73 -10.34 0.21
C LEU A 33 4.46 -10.19 1.06
N ARG A 34 3.80 -11.29 1.41
CA ARG A 34 2.69 -11.25 2.37
C ARG A 34 3.12 -10.71 3.73
N ASP A 35 4.30 -11.13 4.23
CA ASP A 35 4.83 -10.64 5.50
C ASP A 35 5.11 -9.13 5.46
N VAL A 36 5.58 -8.59 4.32
CA VAL A 36 5.75 -7.15 4.10
C VAL A 36 4.43 -6.41 4.19
N TYR A 37 3.33 -7.02 3.74
CA TYR A 37 1.98 -6.44 3.71
C TYR A 37 1.02 -6.99 4.76
N TRP A 38 1.53 -7.63 5.81
CA TRP A 38 0.68 -8.25 6.83
C TRP A 38 -0.22 -7.27 7.60
N GLY A 39 0.14 -5.99 7.68
CA GLY A 39 -0.68 -4.94 8.25
C GLY A 39 -0.39 -4.60 9.71
N TRP A 40 0.62 -5.21 10.34
CA TRP A 40 1.11 -4.85 11.66
C TRP A 40 2.63 -5.06 11.76
N TYR A 41 3.35 -4.05 12.25
CA TYR A 41 4.82 -3.99 12.18
C TYR A 41 5.32 -4.30 10.77
N SER A 42 4.66 -3.70 9.76
CA SER A 42 4.91 -4.00 8.36
C SER A 42 5.02 -2.72 7.54
N TYR A 43 5.29 -2.89 6.25
CA TYR A 43 5.33 -1.77 5.30
C TYR A 43 3.98 -1.04 5.22
N ALA A 44 2.88 -1.79 5.15
CA ALA A 44 1.56 -1.21 4.95
C ALA A 44 1.17 -0.23 6.08
N ASP A 45 1.20 -0.70 7.33
CA ASP A 45 0.83 0.16 8.46
C ASP A 45 1.87 1.26 8.73
N MET A 46 3.15 1.03 8.45
CA MET A 46 4.19 2.04 8.58
C MET A 46 3.99 3.22 7.65
N MET A 47 3.63 2.98 6.39
CA MET A 47 3.40 4.06 5.41
C MET A 47 2.27 4.96 5.82
N ASP A 48 1.16 4.37 6.25
CA ASP A 48 -0.01 5.13 6.66
C ASP A 48 0.19 5.85 8.00
N GLN A 49 0.88 5.24 8.97
CA GLN A 49 1.19 5.84 10.28
C GLN A 49 2.00 7.14 10.18
N SER A 50 2.80 7.29 9.15
CA SER A 50 3.61 8.48 8.91
C SER A 50 2.93 9.50 8.00
N SER A 51 1.66 9.25 7.63
CA SER A 51 0.88 10.13 6.76
C SER A 51 0.02 11.14 7.57
N ASP A 52 -0.64 12.04 6.86
CA ASP A 52 -1.60 12.99 7.44
C ASP A 52 -3.03 12.43 7.50
N SER A 53 -3.23 11.14 7.22
CA SER A 53 -4.55 10.53 7.17
C SER A 53 -4.95 9.86 8.47
N TRP A 54 -4.07 9.04 9.07
CA TRP A 54 -4.37 8.34 10.29
C TRP A 54 -3.11 7.99 11.11
N CYS A 55 -3.31 7.60 12.36
CA CYS A 55 -2.25 7.22 13.29
C CYS A 55 -2.75 6.15 14.28
N ILE A 56 -1.84 5.62 15.10
CA ILE A 56 -2.20 4.89 16.31
C ILE A 56 -1.81 5.74 17.52
N PRO A 57 -2.79 6.43 18.14
CA PRO A 57 -2.57 7.28 19.31
C PRO A 57 -2.45 6.45 20.59
N TYR A 58 -2.01 7.10 21.68
CA TYR A 58 -2.26 6.57 23.00
C TYR A 58 -3.77 6.45 23.26
N ARG A 59 -4.17 5.27 23.71
CA ARG A 59 -5.56 5.03 24.11
C ARG A 59 -5.62 4.66 25.59
N ILE A 60 -6.47 5.37 26.31
CA ILE A 60 -6.66 5.18 27.74
C ILE A 60 -7.11 3.74 28.00
N SER A 61 -6.49 3.10 29.01
CA SER A 61 -6.78 1.73 29.42
C SER A 61 -6.47 0.63 28.41
N ILE A 62 -6.11 0.99 27.18
CA ILE A 62 -5.71 0.02 26.14
C ILE A 62 -4.19 0.06 25.91
N GLY A 63 -3.59 1.25 26.04
CA GLY A 63 -2.20 1.50 25.68
C GLY A 63 -2.05 2.04 24.27
N TRP A 64 -1.15 1.48 23.48
CA TRP A 64 -0.71 1.99 22.18
C TRP A 64 0.11 3.28 22.30
N GLY A 65 0.37 3.92 21.19
CA GLY A 65 1.18 5.13 21.13
C GLY A 65 2.67 4.82 20.98
N ASP A 66 3.52 5.37 21.81
CA ASP A 66 5.00 5.20 21.79
C ASP A 66 5.60 5.31 20.37
N LEU A 67 5.95 4.16 19.77
CA LEU A 67 6.59 4.06 18.46
C LEU A 67 5.70 4.62 17.33
N TYR A 68 4.39 4.42 17.43
CA TYR A 68 3.43 4.90 16.43
C TYR A 68 3.32 6.42 16.45
N VAL A 69 3.22 7.02 17.63
CA VAL A 69 3.22 8.47 17.79
C VAL A 69 4.54 9.07 17.30
N SER A 70 5.66 8.40 17.58
CA SER A 70 6.98 8.81 17.07
C SER A 70 7.03 8.77 15.55
N MET A 71 6.48 7.74 14.91
CA MET A 71 6.38 7.67 13.44
C MET A 71 5.51 8.79 12.88
N HIS A 72 4.33 8.99 13.46
CA HIS A 72 3.40 10.04 13.02
C HIS A 72 4.02 11.44 13.12
N LYS A 73 4.80 11.69 14.17
CA LYS A 73 5.54 12.95 14.36
C LYS A 73 6.85 13.03 13.57
N HIS A 74 7.15 12.05 12.74
CA HIS A 74 8.42 11.91 12.00
C HIS A 74 9.66 11.93 12.91
N GLN A 75 9.53 11.46 14.14
CA GLN A 75 10.62 11.31 15.10
C GLN A 75 11.20 9.89 14.98
N PHE A 76 11.81 9.61 13.85
CA PHE A 76 12.31 8.29 13.51
C PHE A 76 13.55 7.91 14.33
N HIS A 77 13.58 6.68 14.84
CA HIS A 77 14.70 6.12 15.55
C HIS A 77 14.79 4.59 15.39
N SER A 78 15.96 4.02 15.66
CA SER A 78 16.26 2.61 15.40
C SER A 78 15.47 1.59 16.22
N GLN A 79 14.74 2.02 17.24
CA GLN A 79 13.91 1.13 18.06
C GLN A 79 12.48 0.98 17.52
N ILE A 80 12.13 1.69 16.45
CA ILE A 80 10.84 1.50 15.78
C ILE A 80 10.86 0.14 15.09
N ALA A 81 10.08 -0.80 15.62
CA ALA A 81 10.06 -2.18 15.17
C ALA A 81 9.72 -2.34 13.69
N HIS A 82 8.85 -1.46 13.18
CA HIS A 82 8.43 -1.42 11.77
C HIS A 82 9.63 -1.33 10.81
N PHE A 83 10.63 -0.51 11.14
CA PHE A 83 11.81 -0.34 10.29
C PHE A 83 12.61 -1.63 10.19
N ASN A 84 12.87 -2.26 11.34
CA ASN A 84 13.62 -3.49 11.40
C ASN A 84 12.87 -4.66 10.75
N ASP A 85 11.58 -4.80 11.03
CA ASP A 85 10.77 -5.89 10.49
C ASP A 85 10.57 -5.74 8.98
N THR A 86 10.29 -4.54 8.50
CA THR A 86 10.17 -4.28 7.05
C THR A 86 11.49 -4.54 6.33
N TRP A 87 12.61 -4.11 6.91
CA TRP A 87 13.95 -4.40 6.39
C TRP A 87 14.20 -5.91 6.27
N ASN A 88 14.02 -6.64 7.35
CA ASN A 88 14.30 -8.07 7.40
C ASN A 88 13.41 -8.89 6.47
N ARG A 89 12.12 -8.56 6.39
CA ARG A 89 11.15 -9.25 5.51
C ARG A 89 11.46 -9.04 4.04
N ASN A 90 11.85 -7.84 3.64
CA ASN A 90 12.26 -7.57 2.26
C ASN A 90 13.57 -8.29 1.91
N TYR A 91 14.58 -8.28 2.78
CA TYR A 91 15.82 -9.03 2.55
C TYR A 91 15.62 -10.55 2.57
N ALA A 92 14.66 -11.06 3.33
CA ALA A 92 14.27 -12.48 3.25
C ALA A 92 13.72 -12.82 1.85
N GLY A 93 12.88 -11.93 1.28
CA GLY A 93 12.40 -12.07 -0.10
C GLY A 93 13.50 -12.01 -1.15
N ILE A 94 14.44 -11.07 -1.01
CA ILE A 94 15.62 -10.94 -1.88
C ILE A 94 16.47 -12.22 -1.82
N ASN A 95 16.74 -12.72 -0.63
CA ASN A 95 17.54 -13.93 -0.43
C ASN A 95 16.83 -15.16 -1.02
N ALA A 96 15.50 -15.27 -0.88
CA ALA A 96 14.72 -16.32 -1.52
C ALA A 96 14.85 -16.28 -3.07
N CYS A 97 14.80 -15.07 -3.65
CA CYS A 97 15.03 -14.90 -5.08
C CYS A 97 16.46 -15.28 -5.49
N ASN A 98 17.48 -14.81 -4.75
CA ASN A 98 18.89 -15.11 -5.03
C ASN A 98 19.16 -16.62 -4.98
N LYS A 99 18.60 -17.31 -3.96
CA LYS A 99 18.71 -18.76 -3.81
C LYS A 99 18.18 -19.51 -5.03
N LEU A 100 17.01 -19.12 -5.53
CA LEU A 100 16.41 -19.76 -6.70
C LEU A 100 17.20 -19.43 -7.97
N LEU A 101 17.65 -18.20 -8.13
CA LEU A 101 18.44 -17.76 -9.29
C LEU A 101 19.84 -18.36 -9.34
N ALA A 102 20.35 -18.89 -8.23
CA ALA A 102 21.63 -19.62 -8.17
C ALA A 102 21.53 -21.03 -8.78
N ASP A 103 20.33 -21.58 -8.96
CA ASP A 103 20.11 -22.86 -9.64
C ASP A 103 20.18 -22.65 -11.16
N GLU A 104 21.09 -23.38 -11.83
CA GLU A 104 21.35 -23.23 -13.27
C GLU A 104 20.13 -23.56 -14.13
N VAL A 105 19.30 -24.52 -13.72
CA VAL A 105 18.09 -24.92 -14.46
C VAL A 105 17.01 -23.82 -14.36
N ILE A 106 16.84 -23.24 -13.17
CA ILE A 106 15.92 -22.12 -12.95
C ILE A 106 16.41 -20.88 -13.69
N ALA A 107 17.69 -20.57 -13.59
CA ALA A 107 18.30 -19.44 -14.28
C ALA A 107 18.18 -19.52 -15.82
N ALA A 108 18.20 -20.71 -16.37
CA ALA A 108 18.04 -20.94 -17.81
C ALA A 108 16.59 -20.81 -18.31
N ASP A 109 15.59 -20.96 -17.45
CA ASP A 109 14.18 -20.72 -17.80
C ASP A 109 13.88 -19.22 -17.78
N ILE A 110 13.79 -18.62 -18.98
CA ILE A 110 13.69 -17.17 -19.17
C ILE A 110 12.48 -16.58 -18.40
N THR A 111 11.33 -17.22 -18.44
CA THR A 111 10.12 -16.69 -17.79
C THR A 111 10.27 -16.77 -16.27
N THR A 112 10.70 -17.90 -15.74
CA THR A 112 10.87 -18.09 -14.29
C THR A 112 11.95 -17.17 -13.73
N SER A 113 13.13 -17.11 -14.37
CA SER A 113 14.21 -16.24 -13.93
C SER A 113 13.87 -14.77 -14.05
N SER A 114 13.13 -14.35 -15.09
CA SER A 114 12.65 -12.97 -15.22
C SER A 114 11.64 -12.61 -14.11
N GLN A 115 10.72 -13.48 -13.76
CA GLN A 115 9.80 -13.26 -12.65
C GLN A 115 10.53 -13.17 -11.32
N LEU A 116 11.51 -14.02 -11.03
CA LEU A 116 12.34 -13.95 -9.81
C LEU A 116 13.13 -12.64 -9.73
N ARG A 117 13.73 -12.21 -10.84
CA ARG A 117 14.42 -10.92 -10.92
C ARG A 117 13.47 -9.75 -10.70
N ALA A 118 12.27 -9.83 -11.24
CA ALA A 118 11.23 -8.84 -11.02
C ALA A 118 10.80 -8.75 -9.53
N TYR A 119 10.60 -9.88 -8.85
CA TYR A 119 10.33 -9.91 -7.41
C TYR A 119 11.48 -9.34 -6.60
N ARG A 120 12.73 -9.71 -6.93
CA ARG A 120 13.91 -9.13 -6.29
C ARG A 120 13.96 -7.61 -6.48
N ALA A 121 13.67 -7.12 -7.67
CA ALA A 121 13.58 -5.70 -7.93
C ALA A 121 12.44 -5.03 -7.15
N LEU A 122 11.29 -5.68 -6.99
CA LEU A 122 10.19 -5.17 -6.17
C LEU A 122 10.60 -5.01 -4.69
N TYR A 123 11.29 -6.00 -4.11
CA TYR A 123 11.78 -5.90 -2.73
C TYR A 123 12.82 -4.79 -2.58
N TYR A 124 13.75 -4.68 -3.53
CA TYR A 124 14.72 -3.58 -3.56
C TYR A 124 14.06 -2.21 -3.77
N TYR A 125 13.01 -2.13 -4.58
CA TYR A 125 12.23 -0.91 -4.76
C TYR A 125 11.64 -0.42 -3.42
N ILE A 126 11.00 -1.32 -2.66
CA ILE A 126 10.43 -1.00 -1.35
C ILE A 126 11.52 -0.51 -0.39
N LEU A 127 12.65 -1.23 -0.32
CA LEU A 127 13.79 -0.83 0.54
C LEU A 127 14.40 0.50 0.10
N PHE A 128 14.54 0.71 -1.21
CA PHE A 128 15.12 1.93 -1.77
C PHE A 128 14.21 3.14 -1.52
N ASP A 129 12.91 2.98 -1.66
CA ASP A 129 11.95 4.04 -1.35
C ASP A 129 12.01 4.45 0.12
N LEU A 130 12.10 3.50 1.03
CA LEU A 130 12.11 3.76 2.47
C LEU A 130 13.47 4.23 3.01
N PHE A 131 14.56 3.58 2.63
CA PHE A 131 15.85 3.71 3.30
C PHE A 131 16.95 4.34 2.43
N ARG A 132 16.74 4.44 1.16
CA ARG A 132 17.65 5.03 0.14
C ARG A 132 19.01 4.35 0.06
N ASN A 133 19.79 4.35 1.13
CA ASN A 133 21.14 3.78 1.18
C ASN A 133 21.08 2.37 1.75
N ILE A 134 21.00 1.37 0.89
CA ILE A 134 20.78 -0.04 1.25
C ILE A 134 21.86 -0.94 0.64
N PRO A 135 22.20 -2.06 1.26
CA PRO A 135 23.07 -3.06 0.65
C PRO A 135 22.47 -3.64 -0.64
N LEU A 136 23.29 -3.76 -1.66
CA LEU A 136 22.93 -4.43 -2.90
C LEU A 136 23.66 -5.78 -2.98
N ASP A 137 22.91 -6.85 -2.91
CA ASP A 137 23.40 -8.21 -3.00
C ASP A 137 22.52 -9.05 -3.93
N THR A 138 23.11 -9.58 -4.98
CA THR A 138 22.45 -10.41 -5.97
C THR A 138 22.93 -11.86 -5.95
N GLN A 139 23.78 -12.23 -4.97
CA GLN A 139 24.34 -13.57 -4.80
C GLN A 139 23.66 -14.29 -3.63
N TYR A 140 23.62 -15.61 -3.68
CA TYR A 140 23.09 -16.43 -2.59
C TYR A 140 24.21 -16.93 -1.66
N GLU A 141 25.36 -17.30 -2.22
CA GLU A 141 26.49 -17.83 -1.47
C GLU A 141 27.63 -16.81 -1.41
N HIS A 142 28.24 -16.70 -0.25
CA HIS A 142 29.36 -15.80 0.02
C HIS A 142 30.49 -16.54 0.72
N GLU A 143 31.70 -16.03 0.58
CA GLU A 143 32.85 -16.53 1.33
C GLU A 143 32.73 -16.21 2.81
N ASP A 144 33.37 -17.02 3.66
CA ASP A 144 33.41 -16.82 5.12
C ASP A 144 33.94 -15.42 5.47
N GLY A 145 33.16 -14.68 6.25
CA GLY A 145 33.52 -13.35 6.70
C GLY A 145 33.08 -12.22 5.74
N TRP A 146 32.38 -12.55 4.63
CA TRP A 146 31.79 -11.52 3.77
C TRP A 146 30.76 -10.68 4.53
N LEU A 147 30.77 -9.38 4.31
CA LEU A 147 29.76 -8.44 4.80
C LEU A 147 29.20 -7.63 3.64
N PRO A 148 27.88 -7.38 3.62
CA PRO A 148 27.27 -6.60 2.55
C PRO A 148 27.76 -5.14 2.59
N GLU A 149 28.05 -4.59 1.42
CA GLU A 149 28.37 -3.19 1.27
C GLU A 149 27.11 -2.38 0.91
N GLN A 150 26.99 -1.21 1.51
CA GLN A 150 25.91 -0.28 1.20
C GLN A 150 26.11 0.33 -0.19
N ALA A 151 25.12 0.18 -1.05
CA ALA A 151 25.13 0.85 -2.36
C ALA A 151 24.79 2.34 -2.22
N THR A 152 25.33 3.15 -3.10
CA THR A 152 24.88 4.53 -3.26
C THR A 152 23.47 4.57 -3.86
N PRO A 153 22.70 5.65 -3.67
CA PRO A 153 21.40 5.80 -4.32
C PRO A 153 21.47 5.64 -5.84
N GLN A 154 22.53 6.16 -6.49
CA GLN A 154 22.70 6.02 -7.93
C GLN A 154 22.95 4.57 -8.35
N GLN A 155 23.79 3.83 -7.63
CA GLN A 155 24.03 2.41 -7.92
C GLN A 155 22.74 1.58 -7.79
N MET A 156 21.93 1.87 -6.76
CA MET A 156 20.65 1.17 -6.58
C MET A 156 19.65 1.53 -7.67
N TRP A 157 19.58 2.81 -8.06
CA TRP A 157 18.76 3.27 -9.17
C TRP A 157 19.15 2.56 -10.47
N ASP A 158 20.45 2.57 -10.81
CA ASP A 158 20.94 1.96 -12.04
C ASP A 158 20.66 0.45 -12.08
N PHE A 159 20.84 -0.23 -10.96
CA PHE A 159 20.49 -1.64 -10.81
C PHE A 159 19.00 -1.88 -11.05
N LEU A 160 18.11 -1.15 -10.37
CA LEU A 160 16.66 -1.33 -10.48
C LEU A 160 16.15 -1.05 -11.88
N ILE A 161 16.59 0.03 -12.52
CA ILE A 161 16.20 0.36 -13.88
C ILE A 161 16.71 -0.70 -14.87
N SER A 162 17.95 -1.16 -14.69
CA SER A 162 18.52 -2.21 -15.54
C SER A 162 17.75 -3.53 -15.39
N GLU A 163 17.50 -3.98 -14.16
CA GLU A 163 16.76 -5.23 -13.90
C GLU A 163 15.34 -5.18 -14.47
N LEU A 164 14.59 -4.13 -14.17
CA LEU A 164 13.20 -4.00 -14.62
C LEU A 164 13.10 -3.86 -16.14
N THR A 165 14.01 -3.11 -16.77
CA THR A 165 14.06 -2.95 -18.23
C THR A 165 14.40 -4.27 -18.91
N ASP A 166 15.34 -5.04 -18.36
CA ASP A 166 15.73 -6.31 -18.96
C ASP A 166 14.65 -7.38 -18.84
N VAL A 167 13.88 -7.42 -17.76
CA VAL A 167 12.79 -8.39 -17.58
C VAL A 167 11.46 -7.98 -18.23
N LYS A 168 11.31 -6.73 -18.63
CA LYS A 168 10.13 -6.22 -19.33
C LYS A 168 9.87 -7.03 -20.61
N GLY A 169 8.63 -7.48 -20.79
CA GLY A 169 8.21 -8.33 -21.91
C GLY A 169 8.57 -9.82 -21.75
N LYS A 170 9.13 -10.23 -20.60
CA LYS A 170 9.53 -11.62 -20.33
C LYS A 170 8.75 -12.29 -19.19
N CYS A 171 7.95 -11.51 -18.44
CA CYS A 171 7.15 -12.03 -17.31
C CYS A 171 5.76 -12.52 -17.74
N GLY A 172 5.36 -12.26 -18.98
CA GLY A 172 4.04 -12.60 -19.52
C GLY A 172 2.97 -11.58 -19.21
N THR A 173 1.86 -11.66 -19.95
CA THR A 173 0.74 -10.69 -19.88
C THR A 173 -0.50 -11.22 -19.16
N LYS A 174 -0.45 -12.44 -18.62
CA LYS A 174 -1.55 -13.02 -17.85
C LYS A 174 -1.59 -12.38 -16.46
N VAL A 175 -2.75 -11.86 -16.09
CA VAL A 175 -2.99 -11.32 -14.75
C VAL A 175 -3.45 -12.47 -13.85
N GLU A 176 -2.65 -12.77 -12.84
CA GLU A 176 -2.96 -13.77 -11.80
C GLU A 176 -2.51 -13.19 -10.46
N MET A 177 -3.34 -13.41 -9.42
CA MET A 177 -3.01 -12.96 -8.08
C MET A 177 -1.66 -13.54 -7.62
N GLY A 178 -0.85 -12.68 -7.03
CA GLY A 178 0.49 -13.03 -6.54
C GLY A 178 1.55 -13.25 -7.62
N LYS A 179 1.24 -13.09 -8.92
CA LYS A 179 2.23 -13.24 -9.98
C LYS A 179 2.53 -11.91 -10.66
N LEU A 180 3.79 -11.49 -10.63
CA LEU A 180 4.24 -10.34 -11.41
C LEU A 180 4.13 -10.64 -12.91
N ASN A 181 3.54 -9.69 -13.62
CA ASN A 181 3.34 -9.71 -15.07
C ASN A 181 3.96 -8.46 -15.71
N ASP A 182 4.01 -8.40 -17.03
CA ASP A 182 4.65 -7.30 -17.74
C ASP A 182 4.00 -5.94 -17.43
N TYR A 183 2.68 -5.89 -17.17
CA TYR A 183 2.03 -4.65 -16.79
C TYR A 183 2.45 -4.18 -15.38
N ALA A 184 2.68 -5.11 -14.45
CA ALA A 184 3.23 -4.76 -13.13
C ALA A 184 4.67 -4.24 -13.25
N ILE A 185 5.47 -4.76 -14.19
CA ILE A 185 6.81 -4.21 -14.49
C ILE A 185 6.72 -2.78 -15.03
N ASN A 186 5.78 -2.51 -15.96
CA ASN A 186 5.51 -1.14 -16.41
C ASN A 186 5.15 -0.22 -15.24
N MET A 187 4.30 -0.67 -14.32
CA MET A 187 3.92 0.13 -13.14
C MET A 187 5.10 0.41 -12.22
N LEU A 188 5.98 -0.58 -11.98
CA LEU A 188 7.20 -0.38 -11.18
C LEU A 188 8.14 0.63 -11.84
N LEU A 189 8.38 0.51 -13.16
CA LEU A 189 9.18 1.48 -13.91
C LEU A 189 8.55 2.88 -13.84
N ALA A 190 7.23 2.98 -14.01
CA ALA A 190 6.53 4.25 -13.90
C ALA A 190 6.68 4.90 -12.51
N LYS A 191 6.56 4.11 -11.44
CA LYS A 191 6.81 4.58 -10.06
C LYS A 191 8.27 5.03 -9.86
N MET A 192 9.23 4.28 -10.40
CA MET A 192 10.63 4.67 -10.37
C MET A 192 10.83 6.05 -11.04
N TYR A 193 10.35 6.20 -12.27
CA TYR A 193 10.50 7.45 -13.01
C TYR A 193 9.76 8.63 -12.36
N LEU A 194 8.52 8.43 -11.87
CA LEU A 194 7.76 9.47 -11.17
C LEU A 194 8.51 10.02 -9.96
N ASN A 195 9.14 9.14 -9.18
CA ASN A 195 9.77 9.50 -7.93
C ASN A 195 11.25 9.92 -8.06
N HIS A 196 11.86 9.80 -9.25
CA HIS A 196 13.28 10.09 -9.45
C HIS A 196 13.69 11.45 -8.86
N ASN A 197 13.01 12.51 -9.28
CA ASN A 197 13.40 13.87 -8.90
C ASN A 197 13.27 14.10 -7.39
N ALA A 198 12.25 13.52 -6.76
CA ALA A 198 12.08 13.57 -5.30
C ALA A 198 13.16 12.77 -4.56
N TRP A 199 13.48 11.57 -5.04
CA TRP A 199 14.47 10.71 -4.41
C TRP A 199 15.88 11.27 -4.46
N PHE A 200 16.22 11.98 -5.54
CA PHE A 200 17.54 12.61 -5.70
C PHE A 200 17.55 14.09 -5.31
N ASN A 201 16.39 14.65 -4.93
CA ASN A 201 16.21 16.08 -4.69
C ASN A 201 16.79 16.94 -5.84
N ASP A 202 16.54 16.47 -7.08
CA ASP A 202 17.00 17.11 -8.31
C ASP A 202 15.85 17.23 -9.30
N TYR A 203 15.36 18.44 -9.46
CA TYR A 203 14.24 18.79 -10.36
C TYR A 203 14.72 19.44 -11.67
N SER A 204 16.00 19.32 -11.99
CA SER A 204 16.58 19.89 -13.22
C SER A 204 16.21 19.12 -14.48
N ASP A 205 15.89 17.81 -14.37
CA ASP A 205 15.49 16.96 -15.49
C ASP A 205 14.07 16.41 -15.31
N ASN A 206 13.13 17.02 -16.02
CA ASN A 206 11.73 16.59 -16.03
C ASN A 206 11.43 15.47 -17.05
N SER A 207 12.43 14.98 -17.79
CA SER A 207 12.24 13.91 -18.79
C SER A 207 11.76 12.60 -18.16
N TYR A 208 12.02 12.38 -16.88
CA TYR A 208 11.55 11.20 -16.14
C TYR A 208 10.03 11.14 -16.04
N TYR A 209 9.34 12.26 -15.93
CA TYR A 209 7.86 12.28 -15.97
C TYR A 209 7.33 11.79 -17.32
N GLY A 210 8.00 12.14 -18.43
CA GLY A 210 7.65 11.61 -19.75
C GLY A 210 7.84 10.10 -19.84
N LYS A 211 8.95 9.57 -19.30
CA LYS A 211 9.19 8.12 -19.23
C LYS A 211 8.13 7.40 -18.38
N ALA A 212 7.68 8.01 -17.27
CA ALA A 212 6.60 7.46 -16.46
C ALA A 212 5.29 7.38 -17.26
N ILE A 213 4.95 8.41 -18.05
CA ILE A 213 3.77 8.40 -18.94
C ILE A 213 3.89 7.29 -19.97
N ASP A 214 5.05 7.11 -20.59
CA ASP A 214 5.25 6.06 -21.59
C ASP A 214 4.99 4.66 -20.98
N GLU A 215 5.47 4.41 -19.77
CA GLU A 215 5.26 3.13 -19.10
C GLU A 215 3.78 2.89 -18.74
N VAL A 216 3.08 3.87 -18.15
CA VAL A 216 1.66 3.68 -17.82
C VAL A 216 0.78 3.63 -19.08
N ASN A 217 1.20 4.23 -20.18
CA ASN A 217 0.49 4.13 -21.44
C ASN A 217 0.47 2.69 -21.98
N GLU A 218 1.52 1.90 -21.77
CA GLU A 218 1.53 0.46 -22.09
C GLU A 218 0.41 -0.29 -21.35
N VAL A 219 0.17 0.09 -20.10
CA VAL A 219 -0.91 -0.50 -19.27
C VAL A 219 -2.29 -0.01 -19.74
N ILE A 220 -2.46 1.30 -19.84
CA ILE A 220 -3.74 1.95 -20.16
C ILE A 220 -4.22 1.52 -21.56
N ASN A 221 -3.32 1.55 -22.55
CA ASN A 221 -3.63 1.25 -23.93
C ASN A 221 -3.71 -0.26 -24.24
N SER A 222 -3.34 -1.12 -23.29
CA SER A 222 -3.43 -2.58 -23.47
C SER A 222 -4.86 -3.08 -23.68
N GLY A 223 -5.85 -2.33 -23.20
CA GLY A 223 -7.26 -2.72 -23.19
C GLY A 223 -7.56 -3.91 -22.25
N LYS A 224 -6.63 -4.29 -21.38
CA LYS A 224 -6.78 -5.41 -20.43
C LYS A 224 -7.51 -5.02 -19.17
N PHE A 225 -7.46 -3.74 -18.81
CA PHE A 225 -7.97 -3.23 -17.55
C PHE A 225 -9.08 -2.20 -17.76
N SER A 226 -10.00 -2.14 -16.81
CA SER A 226 -11.00 -1.08 -16.71
C SER A 226 -11.26 -0.75 -15.24
N LEU A 227 -11.70 0.46 -14.95
CA LEU A 227 -12.08 0.82 -13.58
C LEU A 227 -13.21 -0.09 -13.09
N ALA A 228 -13.10 -0.60 -11.88
CA ALA A 228 -14.15 -1.37 -11.25
C ALA A 228 -15.43 -0.53 -11.10
N PRO A 229 -16.61 -1.13 -11.25
CA PRO A 229 -17.88 -0.38 -11.18
C PRO A 229 -18.09 0.35 -9.86
N ASN A 230 -17.64 -0.22 -8.74
CA ASN A 230 -17.64 0.42 -7.43
C ASN A 230 -16.23 0.45 -6.87
N TYR A 231 -15.95 1.45 -6.05
CA TYR A 231 -14.66 1.56 -5.37
C TYR A 231 -14.36 0.32 -4.51
N SER A 232 -15.35 -0.10 -3.70
CA SER A 232 -15.24 -1.25 -2.80
C SER A 232 -15.03 -2.60 -3.48
N ASP A 233 -15.27 -2.72 -4.79
CA ASP A 233 -15.02 -3.98 -5.52
C ASP A 233 -13.53 -4.34 -5.58
N ASN A 234 -12.64 -3.39 -5.31
CA ASN A 234 -11.19 -3.61 -5.27
C ASN A 234 -10.66 -4.08 -3.90
N PHE A 235 -11.53 -4.18 -2.88
CA PHE A 235 -11.15 -4.48 -1.50
C PHE A 235 -12.00 -5.60 -0.89
N ARG A 236 -12.51 -6.48 -1.75
CA ARG A 236 -13.17 -7.72 -1.36
C ARG A 236 -12.16 -8.72 -0.84
N GLU A 237 -12.62 -9.74 -0.12
CA GLU A 237 -11.74 -10.83 0.30
C GLU A 237 -11.02 -11.44 -0.92
N ASP A 238 -11.72 -11.71 -2.01
CA ASP A 238 -11.14 -12.12 -3.29
C ASP A 238 -11.34 -11.03 -4.35
N ILE A 239 -10.23 -10.41 -4.77
CA ILE A 239 -10.22 -9.38 -5.82
C ILE A 239 -9.77 -9.90 -7.19
N SER A 240 -9.55 -11.20 -7.34
CA SER A 240 -9.09 -11.79 -8.61
C SER A 240 -10.05 -11.56 -9.79
N GLY A 241 -11.33 -11.31 -9.50
CA GLY A 241 -12.36 -10.97 -10.47
C GLY A 241 -12.47 -9.47 -10.80
N SER A 242 -11.74 -8.59 -10.10
CA SER A 242 -11.79 -7.14 -10.40
C SER A 242 -11.06 -6.83 -11.71
N PRO A 243 -11.73 -6.13 -12.66
CA PRO A 243 -11.10 -5.76 -13.92
C PRO A 243 -10.02 -4.67 -13.77
N GLU A 244 -9.87 -4.12 -12.58
CA GLU A 244 -8.97 -3.00 -12.30
C GLU A 244 -7.59 -3.46 -11.81
N ILE A 245 -7.49 -4.68 -11.22
CA ILE A 245 -6.27 -5.16 -10.58
C ILE A 245 -5.20 -5.53 -11.62
N ILE A 246 -4.05 -4.89 -11.50
CA ILE A 246 -2.86 -5.18 -12.31
C ILE A 246 -1.97 -6.20 -11.62
N PHE A 247 -1.78 -6.00 -10.32
CA PHE A 247 -1.05 -6.90 -9.44
C PHE A 247 -1.60 -6.81 -8.02
N GLY A 248 -1.87 -7.95 -7.40
CA GLY A 248 -2.36 -8.05 -6.04
C GLY A 248 -1.63 -9.14 -5.26
N ILE A 249 -1.59 -8.98 -3.95
CA ILE A 249 -0.97 -9.90 -3.01
C ILE A 249 -2.07 -10.77 -2.41
N PRO A 250 -2.09 -12.08 -2.69
CA PRO A 250 -3.15 -12.96 -2.22
C PRO A 250 -2.96 -13.33 -0.76
N PHE A 251 -4.06 -13.28 -0.03
CA PHE A 251 -4.22 -13.87 1.29
C PHE A 251 -5.38 -14.85 1.24
N GLU A 252 -5.25 -16.01 1.88
CA GLU A 252 -6.35 -16.97 1.94
C GLU A 252 -6.21 -17.87 3.17
N PHE A 253 -7.34 -18.33 3.68
CA PHE A 253 -7.44 -19.08 4.93
C PHE A 253 -6.54 -20.32 4.97
N LYS A 254 -6.48 -21.07 3.88
CA LYS A 254 -5.91 -22.42 3.90
C LYS A 254 -4.41 -22.46 3.66
N TYR A 255 -3.88 -21.58 2.77
CA TYR A 255 -2.52 -21.71 2.27
C TYR A 255 -1.67 -20.46 2.40
N ALA A 256 -2.29 -19.31 2.58
CA ALA A 256 -1.58 -18.03 2.50
C ALA A 256 -1.62 -17.21 3.80
N GLY A 257 -2.26 -17.74 4.86
CA GLY A 257 -2.48 -16.99 6.10
C GLY A 257 -3.27 -15.71 5.88
N GLY A 258 -3.70 -15.06 6.94
CA GLY A 258 -4.44 -13.81 6.85
C GLY A 258 -3.56 -12.57 7.03
N ASN A 259 -4.15 -11.41 6.80
CA ASN A 259 -3.57 -10.12 7.14
C ASN A 259 -4.25 -9.50 8.38
N TYR A 260 -3.65 -8.43 8.88
CA TYR A 260 -4.07 -7.79 10.13
C TYR A 260 -4.71 -6.40 9.91
N MET A 261 -5.07 -6.07 8.69
CA MET A 261 -5.53 -4.71 8.34
C MET A 261 -6.82 -4.33 9.04
N ALA A 262 -7.85 -5.19 9.00
CA ALA A 262 -9.10 -4.92 9.70
C ALA A 262 -8.94 -4.95 11.24
N ASN A 263 -8.06 -5.80 11.75
CA ASN A 263 -7.86 -5.99 13.20
C ASN A 263 -7.35 -4.73 13.90
N MET A 264 -6.53 -3.92 13.23
CA MET A 264 -5.95 -2.69 13.79
C MET A 264 -7.01 -1.62 14.12
N TRP A 265 -8.10 -1.61 13.38
CA TRP A 265 -9.15 -0.60 13.50
C TRP A 265 -10.28 -1.01 14.42
N MET A 266 -10.61 -2.29 14.44
CA MET A 266 -11.78 -2.81 15.13
C MET A 266 -11.59 -2.78 16.65
N HIS A 267 -12.51 -2.10 17.38
CA HIS A 267 -12.58 -2.27 18.83
C HIS A 267 -12.98 -3.71 19.18
N VAL A 268 -12.46 -4.24 20.31
CA VAL A 268 -12.72 -5.64 20.70
C VAL A 268 -14.21 -5.99 20.73
N ALA A 269 -15.06 -5.11 21.26
CA ALA A 269 -16.50 -5.33 21.27
C ALA A 269 -17.14 -5.23 19.88
N GLY A 270 -16.57 -4.44 18.96
CA GLY A 270 -17.01 -4.29 17.58
C GLY A 270 -16.93 -5.58 16.74
N ARG A 271 -16.21 -6.59 17.21
CA ARG A 271 -16.22 -7.94 16.60
C ARG A 271 -17.61 -8.52 16.45
N ALA A 272 -18.52 -8.17 17.34
CA ALA A 272 -19.90 -8.63 17.31
C ALA A 272 -20.66 -8.19 16.05
N THR A 273 -20.26 -7.09 15.42
CA THR A 273 -20.87 -6.59 14.17
C THR A 273 -20.72 -7.60 13.03
N TRP A 274 -19.57 -8.24 12.94
CA TRP A 274 -19.28 -9.22 11.86
C TRP A 274 -19.21 -10.67 12.35
N GLN A 275 -19.54 -10.95 13.62
CA GLN A 275 -19.28 -12.27 14.22
C GLN A 275 -17.79 -12.68 14.07
N PHE A 276 -16.89 -11.69 14.10
CA PHE A 276 -15.47 -11.89 13.89
C PHE A 276 -14.85 -12.59 15.10
N ASN A 277 -14.24 -13.75 14.87
CA ASN A 277 -13.65 -14.56 15.94
C ASN A 277 -12.17 -14.24 16.20
N GLY A 278 -11.62 -13.35 15.41
CA GLY A 278 -10.23 -12.93 15.49
C GLY A 278 -9.94 -11.95 16.62
N TRP A 279 -8.68 -11.64 16.75
CA TRP A 279 -8.20 -10.65 17.67
C TRP A 279 -8.41 -9.24 17.08
N ALA A 280 -9.00 -8.33 17.83
CA ALA A 280 -9.18 -6.95 17.46
C ALA A 280 -8.46 -6.06 18.48
N THR A 281 -7.75 -5.04 18.01
CA THR A 281 -6.88 -4.21 18.85
C THR A 281 -7.40 -2.80 19.08
N GLY A 282 -8.21 -2.27 18.16
CA GLY A 282 -8.82 -0.96 18.25
C GLY A 282 -7.83 0.19 18.39
N GLY A 283 -6.58 -0.01 17.92
CA GLY A 283 -5.52 0.99 18.05
C GLY A 283 -5.70 2.17 17.11
N ALA A 284 -5.86 1.90 15.82
CA ALA A 284 -5.82 2.90 14.77
C ALA A 284 -6.96 3.94 14.85
N ALA A 285 -6.66 5.16 14.42
CA ALA A 285 -7.53 6.34 14.44
C ALA A 285 -7.29 7.20 13.20
N VAL A 286 -8.35 7.53 12.49
CA VAL A 286 -8.27 8.51 11.41
C VAL A 286 -8.25 9.92 11.98
N LEU A 287 -7.49 10.82 11.35
CA LEU A 287 -7.41 12.21 11.77
C LEU A 287 -8.69 12.96 11.35
N PRO A 288 -9.32 13.72 12.25
CA PRO A 288 -10.53 14.48 11.93
C PRO A 288 -10.33 15.43 10.75
N GLN A 289 -9.20 16.12 10.67
CA GLN A 289 -8.86 17.02 9.57
C GLN A 289 -8.84 16.32 8.22
N PHE A 290 -8.38 15.06 8.16
CA PHE A 290 -8.43 14.27 6.92
C PHE A 290 -9.87 13.95 6.52
N LEU A 291 -10.72 13.54 7.46
CA LEU A 291 -12.13 13.28 7.18
C LEU A 291 -12.88 14.52 6.67
N GLU A 292 -12.51 15.71 7.12
CA GLU A 292 -13.08 16.98 6.68
C GLU A 292 -12.78 17.33 5.22
N THR A 293 -11.77 16.70 4.63
CA THR A 293 -11.45 16.91 3.21
C THR A 293 -12.47 16.27 2.27
N TYR A 294 -13.18 15.22 2.71
CA TYR A 294 -14.15 14.51 1.87
C TYR A 294 -15.38 15.37 1.53
N ASP A 295 -15.90 15.17 0.34
CA ASP A 295 -17.25 15.61 0.01
C ASP A 295 -18.27 14.59 0.54
N GLU A 296 -19.36 15.06 1.13
CA GLU A 296 -20.42 14.19 1.68
C GLU A 296 -21.10 13.28 0.65
N LYS A 297 -20.95 13.57 -0.65
CA LYS A 297 -21.48 12.77 -1.76
C LYS A 297 -20.46 11.76 -2.30
N ASP A 298 -19.21 11.86 -1.87
CA ASP A 298 -18.17 10.90 -2.24
C ASP A 298 -18.41 9.57 -1.53
N SER A 299 -18.73 8.53 -2.30
CA SER A 299 -19.01 7.20 -1.73
C SER A 299 -17.80 6.57 -1.05
N ARG A 300 -16.58 6.97 -1.43
CA ARG A 300 -15.32 6.47 -0.82
C ARG A 300 -15.30 6.73 0.68
N TYR A 301 -15.88 7.87 1.14
CA TYR A 301 -16.03 8.11 2.56
C TYR A 301 -16.82 6.99 3.26
N LYS A 302 -17.98 6.62 2.73
CA LYS A 302 -18.83 5.58 3.33
C LYS A 302 -18.28 4.18 3.13
N ASP A 303 -17.52 3.97 2.06
CA ASP A 303 -16.88 2.69 1.77
C ASP A 303 -15.68 2.43 2.70
N CYS A 304 -15.06 3.50 3.22
CA CYS A 304 -13.87 3.40 4.06
C CYS A 304 -14.13 3.61 5.55
N TRP A 305 -15.10 4.45 5.94
CA TRP A 305 -15.20 4.91 7.33
C TRP A 305 -16.55 4.63 7.97
N ILE A 306 -16.53 4.10 9.20
CA ILE A 306 -17.72 3.93 10.03
C ILE A 306 -17.63 4.80 11.29
N SER A 307 -18.78 5.36 11.67
CA SER A 307 -18.97 6.20 12.85
C SER A 307 -20.30 5.89 13.54
N GLY A 308 -20.54 6.55 14.66
CA GLY A 308 -21.79 6.44 15.40
C GLY A 308 -21.94 5.16 16.20
N GLN A 309 -23.17 4.86 16.62
CA GLN A 309 -23.50 3.66 17.39
C GLN A 309 -23.22 2.40 16.58
N GLN A 310 -22.50 1.47 17.20
CA GLN A 310 -22.22 0.17 16.60
C GLN A 310 -23.26 -0.86 17.04
N TYR A 311 -23.57 -1.78 16.13
CA TYR A 311 -24.60 -2.81 16.31
C TYR A 311 -23.97 -4.18 16.07
N ASP A 312 -24.45 -5.17 16.81
CA ASP A 312 -24.08 -6.56 16.58
C ASP A 312 -24.67 -7.12 15.27
N TYR A 313 -24.28 -8.32 14.92
CA TYR A 313 -24.78 -9.00 13.71
C TYR A 313 -26.31 -9.17 13.67
N ALA A 314 -26.97 -9.22 14.84
CA ALA A 314 -28.42 -9.31 14.96
C ALA A 314 -29.12 -7.94 14.94
N GLY A 315 -28.35 -6.84 14.90
CA GLY A 315 -28.86 -5.47 14.87
C GLY A 315 -29.12 -4.88 16.27
N ALA A 316 -28.66 -5.53 17.35
CA ALA A 316 -28.75 -4.96 18.70
C ALA A 316 -27.56 -4.01 18.96
N PRO A 317 -27.76 -2.88 19.65
CA PRO A 317 -26.69 -1.95 19.97
C PRO A 317 -25.63 -2.61 20.87
N ILE A 318 -24.36 -2.37 20.56
CA ILE A 318 -23.23 -2.87 21.35
C ILE A 318 -22.94 -1.91 22.50
N TYR A 319 -22.70 -2.46 23.68
CA TYR A 319 -22.29 -1.74 24.88
C TYR A 319 -20.96 -2.28 25.41
N VAL A 320 -20.16 -1.39 26.00
CA VAL A 320 -18.92 -1.70 26.70
C VAL A 320 -19.01 -1.04 28.08
N ASP A 321 -18.94 -1.82 29.14
CA ASP A 321 -19.07 -1.32 30.53
C ASP A 321 -20.31 -0.41 30.75
N SER A 322 -21.44 -0.78 30.16
CA SER A 322 -22.71 -0.05 30.18
C SER A 322 -22.76 1.22 29.32
N GLU A 323 -21.68 1.61 28.69
CA GLU A 323 -21.66 2.74 27.74
C GLU A 323 -21.86 2.20 26.30
N PRO A 324 -22.64 2.91 25.46
CA PRO A 324 -22.84 2.50 24.08
C PRO A 324 -21.52 2.63 23.29
N LEU A 325 -21.21 1.63 22.47
CA LEU A 325 -20.06 1.69 21.55
C LEU A 325 -20.37 2.66 20.41
N VAL A 326 -19.96 3.90 20.56
CA VAL A 326 -20.16 4.98 19.59
C VAL A 326 -18.82 5.47 19.10
N TYR A 327 -18.50 5.25 17.83
CA TYR A 327 -17.33 5.87 17.24
C TYR A 327 -17.61 7.32 16.90
N THR A 328 -16.82 8.23 17.47
CA THR A 328 -16.95 9.68 17.25
C THR A 328 -15.99 10.13 16.16
N ARG A 329 -16.20 11.31 15.57
CA ARG A 329 -15.23 11.92 14.67
C ARG A 329 -14.04 12.51 15.43
N GLU A 330 -14.23 12.88 16.67
CA GLU A 330 -13.24 13.54 17.51
C GLU A 330 -12.06 12.63 17.83
N LEU A 331 -10.89 13.21 17.96
CA LEU A 331 -9.68 12.60 18.44
C LEU A 331 -8.97 13.60 19.34
N HIS A 332 -9.15 13.48 20.66
CA HIS A 332 -8.69 14.47 21.61
C HIS A 332 -7.18 14.54 21.76
N SER A 333 -6.45 13.43 21.66
CA SER A 333 -5.00 13.40 21.74
C SER A 333 -4.40 12.19 21.06
N ILE A 334 -3.24 12.41 20.46
CA ILE A 334 -2.38 11.32 20.02
C ILE A 334 -1.32 10.96 21.07
N ASP A 335 -0.97 11.92 21.96
CA ASP A 335 0.04 11.76 23.00
C ASP A 335 -0.52 11.19 24.31
N ASN A 336 0.36 10.71 25.20
CA ASN A 336 0.01 10.33 26.56
C ASN A 336 -0.42 11.60 27.37
N PRO A 337 -1.59 11.63 28.03
CA PRO A 337 -2.45 10.51 28.46
C PRO A 337 -3.39 9.91 27.41
N GLY A 338 -3.53 10.50 26.23
CA GLY A 338 -4.22 9.87 25.12
C GLY A 338 -5.69 10.22 24.93
N CYS A 339 -6.33 9.47 24.05
CA CYS A 339 -7.74 9.55 23.72
C CYS A 339 -8.55 8.38 24.33
N TYR A 340 -9.87 8.50 24.34
CA TYR A 340 -10.72 7.39 24.76
C TYR A 340 -10.77 6.28 23.69
N PRO A 341 -11.07 5.02 24.09
CA PRO A 341 -11.10 3.87 23.17
C PRO A 341 -12.07 4.01 22.00
N PHE A 342 -13.14 4.80 22.15
CA PHE A 342 -14.18 4.95 21.14
C PHE A 342 -13.98 6.17 20.23
N GLU A 343 -13.01 7.02 20.55
CA GLU A 343 -12.72 8.17 19.69
C GLU A 343 -12.17 7.75 18.34
N SER A 344 -12.44 8.58 17.35
CA SER A 344 -12.16 8.42 15.93
C SER A 344 -13.07 7.42 15.22
N GLU A 345 -13.41 7.73 13.97
CA GLU A 345 -14.02 6.80 13.02
C GLU A 345 -13.09 5.64 12.71
N ARG A 346 -13.61 4.54 12.20
CA ARG A 346 -12.84 3.31 11.94
C ARG A 346 -12.83 2.93 10.48
N LEU A 347 -11.67 2.47 9.99
CA LEU A 347 -11.53 1.99 8.63
C LEU A 347 -12.21 0.63 8.46
N VAL A 348 -13.04 0.54 7.43
CA VAL A 348 -13.71 -0.69 6.97
C VAL A 348 -13.54 -0.89 5.48
N LYS A 349 -12.49 -0.32 4.91
CA LYS A 349 -12.18 -0.39 3.48
C LYS A 349 -12.07 -1.82 2.98
N TYR A 350 -11.37 -2.66 3.73
CA TYR A 350 -11.26 -4.09 3.44
C TYR A 350 -12.49 -4.84 3.94
N GLU A 351 -12.99 -5.75 3.14
CA GLU A 351 -14.20 -6.52 3.46
C GLU A 351 -13.97 -7.41 4.69
N ILE A 352 -14.86 -7.34 5.65
CA ILE A 352 -14.84 -8.23 6.82
C ILE A 352 -15.99 -9.21 6.67
N LEU A 353 -15.69 -10.45 6.31
CA LEU A 353 -16.70 -11.47 6.20
C LEU A 353 -17.15 -11.96 7.57
N SER A 354 -18.46 -12.26 7.67
CA SER A 354 -19.01 -12.77 8.93
C SER A 354 -18.42 -14.14 9.26
N GLY A 355 -17.84 -14.24 10.45
CA GLY A 355 -17.27 -15.47 10.96
C GLY A 355 -15.78 -15.67 10.70
N ASP A 356 -15.09 -14.68 10.12
CA ASP A 356 -13.62 -14.70 9.96
C ASP A 356 -12.93 -15.05 11.27
N TYR A 357 -11.88 -15.85 11.16
CA TYR A 357 -11.20 -16.42 12.31
C TYR A 357 -9.72 -16.07 12.37
N GLY A 358 -9.33 -15.33 13.38
CA GLY A 358 -7.95 -14.94 13.65
C GLY A 358 -7.54 -13.64 13.00
N THR A 359 -7.51 -13.59 11.69
CA THR A 359 -7.16 -12.44 10.84
C THR A 359 -8.13 -12.37 9.67
N SER A 360 -8.16 -11.25 8.96
CA SER A 360 -8.85 -11.15 7.67
C SER A 360 -8.04 -11.83 6.57
N TYR A 361 -8.70 -12.23 5.50
CA TYR A 361 -8.07 -12.92 4.37
C TYR A 361 -8.17 -12.13 3.08
N ASP A 362 -8.38 -10.82 3.21
CA ASP A 362 -8.52 -9.92 2.06
C ASP A 362 -7.23 -9.87 1.25
N ASP A 363 -7.38 -10.06 -0.04
CA ASP A 363 -6.32 -9.77 -0.99
C ASP A 363 -5.95 -8.28 -0.95
N VAL A 364 -4.67 -7.97 -1.09
CA VAL A 364 -4.19 -6.59 -1.11
C VAL A 364 -3.92 -6.16 -2.54
N PRO A 365 -4.64 -5.15 -3.07
CA PRO A 365 -4.35 -4.58 -4.38
C PRO A 365 -3.05 -3.79 -4.32
N PHE A 366 -2.00 -4.28 -4.98
CA PHE A 366 -0.72 -3.58 -5.03
C PHE A 366 -0.69 -2.52 -6.13
N PHE A 367 -1.11 -2.88 -7.34
CA PHE A 367 -1.30 -1.97 -8.47
C PHE A 367 -2.69 -2.13 -9.07
N ARG A 368 -3.36 -1.02 -9.29
CA ARG A 368 -4.66 -0.91 -9.95
C ARG A 368 -4.59 0.05 -11.15
N LEU A 369 -5.55 -0.02 -12.05
CA LEU A 369 -5.63 0.93 -13.17
C LEU A 369 -5.73 2.39 -12.69
N ALA A 370 -6.39 2.64 -11.56
CA ALA A 370 -6.42 3.97 -10.95
C ALA A 370 -5.01 4.52 -10.67
N ASP A 371 -4.05 3.67 -10.21
CA ASP A 371 -2.65 4.09 -10.05
C ASP A 371 -2.05 4.60 -11.36
N ALA A 372 -2.26 3.87 -12.46
CA ALA A 372 -1.76 4.27 -13.78
C ALA A 372 -2.38 5.61 -14.22
N TYR A 373 -3.68 5.81 -13.95
CA TYR A 373 -4.36 7.08 -14.26
C TYR A 373 -3.78 8.24 -13.47
N PHE A 374 -3.56 8.06 -12.18
CA PHE A 374 -3.00 9.12 -11.33
C PHE A 374 -1.54 9.42 -11.63
N ILE A 375 -0.71 8.41 -11.91
CA ILE A 375 0.68 8.62 -12.35
C ILE A 375 0.70 9.46 -13.64
N LYS A 376 -0.13 9.09 -14.63
CA LYS A 376 -0.22 9.84 -15.88
C LYS A 376 -0.72 11.26 -15.64
N ALA A 377 -1.75 11.43 -14.82
CA ALA A 377 -2.31 12.74 -14.50
C ALA A 377 -1.27 13.64 -13.83
N GLU A 378 -0.56 13.16 -12.82
CA GLU A 378 0.49 13.92 -12.14
C GLU A 378 1.60 14.34 -13.11
N CYS A 379 2.12 13.40 -13.90
CA CYS A 379 3.18 13.68 -14.85
C CYS A 379 2.76 14.70 -15.92
N LEU A 380 1.53 14.60 -16.45
CA LEU A 380 1.00 15.58 -17.42
C LEU A 380 0.88 16.98 -16.79
N LEU A 381 0.43 17.09 -15.54
CA LEU A 381 0.32 18.37 -14.85
C LEU A 381 1.70 18.98 -14.56
N ARG A 382 2.70 18.16 -14.21
CA ARG A 382 4.07 18.64 -13.97
C ARG A 382 4.77 19.08 -15.26
N LEU A 383 4.47 18.44 -16.39
CA LEU A 383 5.05 18.77 -17.70
C LEU A 383 4.30 19.87 -18.46
N GLY A 384 3.06 20.18 -18.10
CA GLY A 384 2.18 21.04 -18.89
C GLY A 384 1.67 20.38 -20.18
N GLY A 385 1.74 19.04 -20.24
CA GLY A 385 1.40 18.21 -21.38
C GLY A 385 2.58 17.39 -21.89
N TYR A 386 2.30 16.31 -22.64
CA TYR A 386 3.32 15.40 -23.19
C TYR A 386 2.83 14.72 -24.47
N ASN A 387 3.69 14.65 -25.51
CA ASN A 387 3.43 13.95 -26.77
C ASN A 387 2.05 14.26 -27.42
N GLY A 388 1.62 15.54 -27.36
CA GLY A 388 0.36 16.01 -27.92
C GLY A 388 -0.84 15.85 -26.97
N GLU A 389 -0.70 15.23 -25.83
CA GLU A 389 -1.68 15.22 -24.75
C GLU A 389 -1.51 16.46 -23.87
N SER A 390 -2.60 17.20 -23.65
CA SER A 390 -2.61 18.37 -22.77
C SER A 390 -2.91 17.99 -21.32
N GLU A 391 -2.76 18.95 -20.41
CA GLU A 391 -3.18 18.81 -19.00
C GLU A 391 -4.66 18.44 -18.84
N GLN A 392 -5.50 18.72 -19.84
CA GLN A 392 -6.92 18.34 -19.82
C GLN A 392 -7.09 16.81 -19.72
N VAL A 393 -6.18 16.03 -20.32
CA VAL A 393 -6.19 14.56 -20.19
C VAL A 393 -6.04 14.13 -18.74
N ALA A 394 -5.24 14.86 -17.94
CA ALA A 394 -5.13 14.59 -16.51
C ALA A 394 -6.47 14.79 -15.79
N ALA A 395 -7.17 15.89 -16.05
CA ALA A 395 -8.48 16.15 -15.47
C ALA A 395 -9.52 15.11 -15.91
N ASP A 396 -9.46 14.64 -17.15
CA ASP A 396 -10.37 13.62 -17.69
C ASP A 396 -10.14 12.25 -17.01
N LEU A 397 -8.89 11.88 -16.78
CA LEU A 397 -8.53 10.63 -16.07
C LEU A 397 -9.01 10.64 -14.62
N VAL A 398 -8.76 11.73 -13.90
CA VAL A 398 -9.24 11.89 -12.51
C VAL A 398 -10.77 11.91 -12.47
N THR A 399 -11.42 12.62 -13.41
CA THR A 399 -12.89 12.60 -13.54
C THR A 399 -13.41 11.18 -13.73
N ALA A 400 -12.76 10.36 -14.55
CA ALA A 400 -13.16 8.96 -14.76
C ALA A 400 -13.14 8.16 -13.47
N VAL A 401 -12.10 8.32 -12.65
CA VAL A 401 -12.02 7.68 -11.31
C VAL A 401 -13.15 8.19 -10.40
N ARG A 402 -13.40 9.49 -10.39
CA ARG A 402 -14.45 10.12 -9.57
C ARG A 402 -15.87 9.70 -9.95
N GLN A 403 -16.13 9.35 -11.21
CA GLN A 403 -17.47 8.98 -11.68
C GLN A 403 -18.08 7.82 -10.88
N ARG A 404 -17.28 6.84 -10.48
CA ARG A 404 -17.75 5.72 -9.64
C ARG A 404 -18.05 6.14 -8.20
N ALA A 405 -17.35 7.16 -7.70
CA ALA A 405 -17.49 7.67 -6.33
C ALA A 405 -18.68 8.65 -6.19
N PHE A 406 -19.07 9.34 -7.25
CA PHE A 406 -20.12 10.35 -7.25
C PHE A 406 -21.40 9.90 -7.99
N LYS A 407 -21.73 8.62 -7.95
CA LYS A 407 -22.96 8.10 -8.60
C LYS A 407 -24.25 8.76 -8.11
N SER A 408 -24.27 9.17 -6.84
CA SER A 408 -25.42 9.87 -6.24
C SER A 408 -25.55 11.33 -6.67
N ASP A 409 -24.45 11.93 -7.15
CA ASP A 409 -24.40 13.31 -7.67
C ASP A 409 -23.35 13.40 -8.80
N PRO A 410 -23.68 12.90 -10.01
CA PRO A 410 -22.72 12.84 -11.11
C PRO A 410 -22.11 14.18 -11.51
N GLY A 411 -22.79 15.30 -11.23
CA GLY A 411 -22.27 16.64 -11.50
C GLY A 411 -21.00 16.97 -10.72
N LYS A 412 -20.81 16.36 -9.55
CA LYS A 412 -19.62 16.53 -8.73
C LYS A 412 -18.42 15.67 -9.16
N ALA A 413 -18.60 14.74 -10.08
CA ALA A 413 -17.52 13.89 -10.55
C ALA A 413 -16.48 14.66 -11.38
N THR A 414 -16.92 15.67 -12.13
CA THR A 414 -16.02 16.44 -13.00
C THR A 414 -15.05 17.29 -12.18
N VAL A 415 -13.77 17.19 -12.50
CA VAL A 415 -12.70 18.02 -11.95
C VAL A 415 -11.99 18.74 -13.09
N THR A 416 -11.49 19.94 -12.82
CA THR A 416 -10.75 20.74 -13.79
C THR A 416 -9.26 20.74 -13.52
N VAL A 417 -8.45 21.07 -14.53
CA VAL A 417 -6.99 21.27 -14.37
C VAL A 417 -6.69 22.28 -13.25
N ALA A 418 -7.45 23.38 -13.19
CA ALA A 418 -7.26 24.41 -12.17
C ALA A 418 -7.51 23.87 -10.75
N GLN A 419 -8.51 23.01 -10.58
CA GLN A 419 -8.77 22.37 -9.28
C GLN A 419 -7.65 21.40 -8.88
N LEU A 420 -7.15 20.59 -9.81
CA LEU A 420 -6.04 19.66 -9.53
C LEU A 420 -4.73 20.37 -9.19
N LYS A 421 -4.47 21.51 -9.82
CA LYS A 421 -3.29 22.37 -9.58
C LYS A 421 -3.47 23.31 -8.39
N GLY A 422 -4.66 23.44 -7.85
CA GLY A 422 -4.96 24.25 -6.69
C GLY A 422 -4.41 23.66 -5.39
N GLY A 423 -4.63 24.38 -4.29
CA GLY A 423 -4.27 23.93 -2.94
C GLY A 423 -5.09 22.73 -2.49
N SER A 424 -4.57 21.99 -1.50
CA SER A 424 -5.28 20.89 -0.84
C SER A 424 -6.45 21.42 -0.01
N ARG A 425 -7.47 20.60 0.15
CA ARG A 425 -8.56 20.84 1.11
C ARG A 425 -8.13 20.59 2.55
N TYR A 426 -7.03 19.87 2.77
CA TYR A 426 -6.47 19.65 4.08
C TYR A 426 -5.81 20.95 4.59
N ASN A 427 -6.22 21.43 5.76
CA ASN A 427 -5.63 22.63 6.35
C ASN A 427 -4.33 22.30 7.06
N TYR A 428 -3.22 22.36 6.34
CA TYR A 428 -1.88 22.07 6.87
C TYR A 428 -1.37 23.11 7.88
N GLY A 429 -1.99 24.29 7.98
CA GLY A 429 -1.67 25.31 8.96
C GLY A 429 -2.35 25.11 10.31
N HIS A 430 -3.46 24.41 10.33
CA HIS A 430 -4.24 24.20 11.53
C HIS A 430 -3.54 23.24 12.50
N ARG A 431 -3.43 23.63 13.75
CA ARG A 431 -2.88 22.83 14.84
C ARG A 431 -3.84 22.82 16.01
N GLU A 432 -4.19 21.63 16.45
CA GLU A 432 -4.98 21.42 17.64
C GLU A 432 -4.08 20.86 18.74
N ASN A 433 -3.69 21.72 19.65
CA ASN A 433 -2.90 21.33 20.82
C ASN A 433 -3.84 21.09 21.97
N GLN A 434 -3.79 19.88 22.49
CA GLN A 434 -4.65 19.53 23.59
C GLN A 434 -4.18 20.06 24.92
N GLY A 435 -5.18 20.45 25.66
CA GLY A 435 -5.10 20.56 27.09
C GLY A 435 -5.09 19.21 27.80
N ILE A 436 -5.45 19.22 29.06
CA ILE A 436 -5.58 18.03 29.90
C ILE A 436 -6.80 17.21 29.41
N MET A 437 -6.61 15.94 29.20
CA MET A 437 -7.67 15.01 28.84
C MET A 437 -8.84 15.04 29.82
N GLY A 438 -10.06 14.97 29.29
CA GLY A 438 -11.30 15.13 30.07
C GLY A 438 -11.74 16.58 30.24
N GLU A 439 -10.93 17.54 29.78
CA GLU A 439 -11.29 18.95 29.74
C GLU A 439 -11.47 19.35 28.27
N ALA A 440 -12.58 18.89 27.66
CA ALA A 440 -12.90 19.08 26.26
C ALA A 440 -12.86 20.53 25.76
N ASP A 441 -12.91 21.50 26.67
CA ASP A 441 -12.92 22.90 26.32
C ASP A 441 -11.55 23.59 26.35
N ASN A 442 -10.45 22.83 26.57
CA ASN A 442 -9.09 23.37 26.67
C ASN A 442 -8.24 23.14 25.41
N TRP A 443 -8.87 23.12 24.26
CA TRP A 443 -8.14 23.07 23.01
C TRP A 443 -7.47 24.41 22.73
N ILE A 444 -6.16 24.37 22.52
CA ILE A 444 -5.40 25.49 22.00
C ILE A 444 -5.29 25.28 20.49
N ILE A 445 -6.08 26.02 19.75
CA ILE A 445 -6.02 26.01 18.29
C ILE A 445 -5.07 27.11 17.87
N THR A 446 -4.07 26.76 17.05
CA THR A 446 -3.19 27.72 16.39
C THR A 446 -3.26 27.56 14.89
N GLU A 447 -3.17 28.67 14.17
CA GLU A 447 -3.00 28.68 12.71
C GLU A 447 -1.56 29.06 12.42
N GLU A 448 -0.76 28.09 12.06
CA GLU A 448 0.70 28.25 11.86
C GLU A 448 1.03 28.17 10.38
N GLY A 449 0.35 28.85 9.53
CA GLY A 449 0.58 28.91 8.10
C GLY A 449 1.12 27.62 7.49
N GLY A 450 0.33 26.91 6.74
CA GLY A 450 0.82 25.88 5.83
C GLY A 450 0.89 26.54 4.46
N ASP A 451 2.04 26.43 3.77
CA ASP A 451 2.08 26.83 2.38
C ASP A 451 1.18 25.94 1.56
N ASP A 452 0.56 26.49 0.54
CA ASP A 452 -0.21 25.72 -0.41
C ASP A 452 0.69 24.65 -1.06
N ILE A 453 0.22 23.40 -1.04
CA ILE A 453 0.94 22.29 -1.65
C ILE A 453 0.73 22.35 -3.16
N GLU A 454 1.83 22.27 -3.91
CA GLU A 454 1.77 22.15 -5.36
C GLU A 454 0.99 20.89 -5.74
N LEU A 455 0.04 21.00 -6.67
CA LEU A 455 -0.90 19.93 -7.03
C LEU A 455 -1.73 19.43 -5.82
N GLY A 456 -2.07 20.32 -4.89
CA GLY A 456 -2.80 19.98 -3.68
C GLY A 456 -4.16 19.34 -3.94
N GLY A 457 -4.89 19.78 -4.97
CA GLY A 457 -6.14 19.13 -5.38
C GLY A 457 -5.94 17.71 -5.92
N LEU A 458 -4.83 17.45 -6.61
CA LEU A 458 -4.47 16.07 -7.03
C LEU A 458 -4.07 15.22 -5.83
N LEU A 459 -3.36 15.79 -4.86
CA LEU A 459 -2.99 15.10 -3.61
C LEU A 459 -4.24 14.65 -2.84
N ASP A 460 -5.25 15.50 -2.76
CA ASP A 460 -6.53 15.13 -2.14
C ASP A 460 -7.19 13.94 -2.85
N GLU A 461 -7.20 13.94 -4.18
CA GLU A 461 -7.75 12.84 -4.98
C GLU A 461 -6.98 11.53 -4.75
N LEU A 462 -5.65 11.60 -4.67
CA LEU A 462 -4.81 10.45 -4.32
C LEU A 462 -5.14 9.94 -2.91
N ALA A 463 -5.29 10.83 -1.93
CA ALA A 463 -5.60 10.48 -0.57
C ALA A 463 -6.97 9.78 -0.45
N TRP A 464 -8.00 10.27 -1.13
CA TRP A 464 -9.33 9.63 -1.11
C TRP A 464 -9.38 8.29 -1.85
N GLU A 465 -8.51 8.07 -2.80
CA GLU A 465 -8.49 6.84 -3.60
C GLU A 465 -7.62 5.74 -2.98
N PHE A 466 -6.54 6.10 -2.28
CA PHE A 466 -5.52 5.13 -1.85
C PHE A 466 -5.40 4.92 -0.34
N VAL A 467 -5.99 5.78 0.47
CA VAL A 467 -6.05 5.57 1.94
C VAL A 467 -6.83 4.33 2.32
#